data_11b2a494724efc9231ee4988ec9c8271
#
_entry.id   11b2a494724efc9231ee4988ec9c8271
#
_cell.length_a   1.000
_cell.length_b   1.000
_cell.length_c   1.000
_cell.angle_alpha   90.00
_cell.angle_beta   90.00
_cell.angle_gamma   90.00
#
_symmetry.space_group_name_H-M   'P 1'
#
loop_
_entity.id
_entity.type
_entity.pdbx_description
1 polymer ?
#
loop_
_entity_poly.entity_id
_entity_poly.type
_entity_poly.pdbx_seq_one_letter_code
_entity_poly.pdbx_strand_id
1 'polypeptide(L)'
;MAFRKENKIKSNFSKITIGLASPEEILENSSGEVLKPETINYRTYKPERDGLFCERIFGPIKDYECHCGKYKRIRYKGIVCDRCGVEVTEKKVRRERMGHIHLVVPVAHIWYFRSLPNKIGYLLGLPTKKLDSIIYYERYVVIQPGCVDTVGELDLLSEEEYLDILDSLPRENQLLEDTDPNKFIAKIGAEAVYDLLARLDLDSLSYELRHRASTDTSQQRKNEALKRLQVVESFRASRGRNKPEWMIMKVIPVIPPELRPLVPLDGGRFATSDLNDLYRRVIIRNNRLKRLIDIKAPEVILRNEKRMLQEAVDSLFDNSRKSSAVKTDANRPLKSLSDSLKGKQGRFRQNLLGKRVDYSARSVIVVGPELKMHECGLPKNMAAELYKPFVIRKLIERGIVKTVKSAKKIVDRKEPVVWDILEYVMKGHPVLLNRAPTLHRLGIQAFQPKLIEGKAIQLHPLACTAFNADFDGDQMAVHLPLGNEAVLEAQMLMLASHNILNPANGAPITVPSQDMVLGLYYITKLRKGTQGEGLTFYGPEEATIAYNEKKLDIHAPIHVYVEDLDANGNLVKTMVETSVGRLMVNEFVPKEIGYVVQT
;
A
#
# COMPACT_ATOMS: atom_id res chain seq x y z
N MET A 1 1.32 -5.69 45.62
CA MET A 1 2.08 -5.92 44.36
C MET A 1 1.70 -4.82 43.39
N ALA A 2 2.64 -3.93 43.09
CA ALA A 2 2.42 -2.76 42.26
C ALA A 2 2.26 -3.21 40.79
N PHE A 3 1.15 -2.84 40.17
CA PHE A 3 0.92 -3.01 38.75
C PHE A 3 1.98 -2.18 37.99
N ARG A 4 2.96 -2.84 37.40
CA ARG A 4 3.81 -2.23 36.39
C ARG A 4 2.92 -1.89 35.19
N LYS A 5 2.52 -0.63 35.06
CA LYS A 5 2.07 -0.09 33.79
C LYS A 5 3.25 -0.27 32.82
N GLU A 6 3.11 -1.17 31.83
CA GLU A 6 3.97 -1.13 30.66
C GLU A 6 3.70 0.22 29.98
N ASN A 7 4.51 1.21 30.32
CA ASN A 7 4.66 2.39 29.51
C ASN A 7 5.23 1.89 28.18
N LYS A 8 4.38 1.76 27.16
CA LYS A 8 4.85 1.72 25.78
C LYS A 8 5.59 3.02 25.55
N ILE A 9 6.89 2.99 25.76
CA ILE A 9 7.79 4.08 25.41
C ILE A 9 7.60 4.26 23.91
N LYS A 10 6.98 5.38 23.51
CA LYS A 10 6.99 5.80 22.12
C LYS A 10 8.44 6.12 21.78
N SER A 11 9.15 5.15 21.25
CA SER A 11 10.51 5.37 20.77
C SER A 11 10.42 6.29 19.55
N ASN A 12 10.92 7.50 19.68
CA ASN A 12 11.12 8.38 18.55
C ASN A 12 12.28 7.81 17.72
N PHE A 13 11.99 7.41 16.49
CA PHE A 13 12.99 6.93 15.54
C PHE A 13 12.98 7.80 14.28
N SER A 14 14.15 8.03 13.71
CA SER A 14 14.31 8.81 12.48
C SER A 14 14.30 7.95 11.21
N LYS A 15 14.64 6.67 11.33
CA LYS A 15 14.65 5.72 10.20
C LYS A 15 14.32 4.30 10.64
N ILE A 16 13.83 3.51 9.69
CA ILE A 16 13.62 2.08 9.79
C ILE A 16 14.57 1.40 8.83
N THR A 17 15.27 0.36 9.29
CA THR A 17 16.16 -0.46 8.47
C THR A 17 15.62 -1.89 8.41
N ILE A 18 15.59 -2.46 7.21
CA ILE A 18 15.21 -3.86 6.98
C ILE A 18 16.50 -4.66 6.81
N GLY A 19 16.63 -5.74 7.58
CA GLY A 19 17.78 -6.65 7.54
C GLY A 19 17.34 -8.11 7.47
N LEU A 20 18.34 -9.01 7.40
CA LEU A 20 18.11 -10.45 7.55
C LEU A 20 17.95 -10.75 9.04
N ALA A 21 16.94 -11.55 9.39
CA ALA A 21 16.76 -12.03 10.75
C ALA A 21 17.65 -13.25 11.00
N SER A 22 18.36 -13.26 12.12
CA SER A 22 19.09 -14.44 12.57
C SER A 22 18.13 -15.50 13.10
N PRO A 23 18.51 -16.79 13.11
CA PRO A 23 17.70 -17.83 13.74
C PRO A 23 17.40 -17.53 15.21
N GLU A 24 18.38 -16.95 15.94
CA GLU A 24 18.28 -16.55 17.34
C GLU A 24 17.22 -15.45 17.52
N GLU A 25 17.26 -14.42 16.68
CA GLU A 25 16.29 -13.33 16.71
C GLU A 25 14.85 -13.81 16.43
N ILE A 26 14.69 -14.78 15.52
CA ILE A 26 13.37 -15.40 15.27
C ILE A 26 12.87 -16.14 16.50
N LEU A 27 13.75 -16.86 17.19
CA LEU A 27 13.40 -17.60 18.41
C LEU A 27 13.06 -16.66 19.57
N GLU A 28 13.80 -15.57 19.75
CA GLU A 28 13.54 -14.55 20.77
C GLU A 28 12.17 -13.87 20.58
N ASN A 29 11.82 -13.56 19.35
CA ASN A 29 10.54 -12.94 19.01
C ASN A 29 9.37 -13.92 18.98
N SER A 30 9.61 -15.22 19.08
CA SER A 30 8.61 -16.26 19.04
C SER A 30 8.07 -16.62 20.42
N SER A 31 6.76 -16.79 20.51
CA SER A 31 6.07 -17.23 21.74
C SER A 31 5.99 -18.75 21.90
N GLY A 32 6.43 -19.53 20.90
CA GLY A 32 6.45 -21.00 20.96
C GLY A 32 6.53 -21.68 19.61
N GLU A 33 6.83 -22.96 19.63
CA GLU A 33 6.96 -23.81 18.45
C GLU A 33 5.61 -24.39 18.02
N VAL A 34 5.34 -24.39 16.71
CA VAL A 34 4.16 -24.99 16.10
C VAL A 34 4.55 -26.38 15.58
N LEU A 35 4.05 -27.42 16.25
CA LEU A 35 4.39 -28.81 15.95
C LEU A 35 3.35 -29.52 15.07
N LYS A 36 2.08 -29.11 15.19
CA LYS A 36 0.95 -29.79 14.55
C LYS A 36 0.39 -28.99 13.38
N PRO A 37 0.00 -29.67 12.29
CA PRO A 37 -0.61 -29.03 11.12
C PRO A 37 -2.08 -28.64 11.34
N GLU A 38 -2.73 -29.17 12.39
CA GLU A 38 -4.14 -28.95 12.68
C GLU A 38 -4.39 -27.50 13.08
N THR A 39 -5.54 -26.98 12.66
CA THR A 39 -5.98 -25.62 12.95
C THR A 39 -6.94 -25.55 14.12
N ILE A 40 -8.09 -26.21 13.98
CA ILE A 40 -9.15 -26.28 14.98
C ILE A 40 -9.66 -27.73 15.09
N ASN A 41 -10.20 -28.05 16.25
CA ASN A 41 -10.94 -29.29 16.43
C ASN A 41 -12.31 -29.17 15.75
N TYR A 42 -12.61 -30.04 14.80
CA TYR A 42 -13.86 -30.00 14.01
C TYR A 42 -15.13 -30.20 14.85
N ARG A 43 -15.02 -30.84 16.04
CA ARG A 43 -16.15 -31.12 16.93
C ARG A 43 -16.43 -29.97 17.88
N THR A 44 -15.39 -29.36 18.43
CA THR A 44 -15.51 -28.32 19.47
C THR A 44 -15.30 -26.92 18.95
N TYR A 45 -14.83 -26.77 17.71
CA TYR A 45 -14.42 -25.53 17.07
C TYR A 45 -13.37 -24.73 17.85
N LYS A 46 -12.70 -25.36 18.80
CA LYS A 46 -11.60 -24.75 19.56
C LYS A 46 -10.26 -25.04 18.87
N PRO A 47 -9.27 -24.14 19.01
CA PRO A 47 -7.93 -24.36 18.48
C PRO A 47 -7.28 -25.60 19.07
N GLU A 48 -6.63 -26.38 18.23
CA GLU A 48 -5.83 -27.52 18.68
C GLU A 48 -4.55 -27.06 19.38
N ARG A 49 -4.15 -27.86 20.37
CA ARG A 49 -2.90 -27.61 21.12
C ARG A 49 -1.70 -27.85 20.21
N ASP A 50 -0.74 -26.94 20.28
CA ASP A 50 0.51 -26.91 19.49
C ASP A 50 0.29 -26.86 17.96
N GLY A 51 -0.94 -26.49 17.55
CA GLY A 51 -1.33 -26.27 16.16
C GLY A 51 -1.18 -24.82 15.72
N LEU A 52 -1.56 -24.53 14.46
CA LEU A 52 -1.45 -23.22 13.82
C LEU A 52 -2.25 -22.09 14.50
N PHE A 53 -3.27 -22.44 15.32
CA PHE A 53 -4.10 -21.48 16.06
C PHE A 53 -4.02 -21.65 17.57
N CYS A 54 -3.03 -22.37 18.08
CA CYS A 54 -2.87 -22.69 19.49
C CYS A 54 -2.97 -21.46 20.40
N GLU A 55 -3.82 -21.54 21.43
CA GLU A 55 -3.99 -20.45 22.40
C GLU A 55 -2.79 -20.28 23.33
N ARG A 56 -2.02 -21.36 23.57
CA ARG A 56 -0.81 -21.32 24.39
C ARG A 56 0.28 -20.49 23.72
N ILE A 57 0.43 -20.60 22.40
CA ILE A 57 1.46 -19.90 21.62
C ILE A 57 0.99 -18.48 21.31
N PHE A 58 -0.19 -18.33 20.76
CA PHE A 58 -0.67 -17.08 20.19
C PHE A 58 -1.59 -16.25 21.10
N GLY A 59 -2.01 -16.80 22.22
CA GLY A 59 -2.93 -16.15 23.16
C GLY A 59 -4.38 -16.59 23.07
N PRO A 60 -5.23 -16.15 24.01
CA PRO A 60 -6.62 -16.58 24.16
C PRO A 60 -7.52 -16.03 23.03
N ILE A 61 -8.62 -16.75 22.72
CA ILE A 61 -9.63 -16.29 21.76
C ILE A 61 -10.54 -15.24 22.36
N LYS A 62 -10.86 -15.36 23.66
CA LYS A 62 -11.71 -14.41 24.39
C LYS A 62 -10.87 -13.60 25.36
N ASP A 63 -11.25 -12.34 25.55
CA ASP A 63 -10.58 -11.46 26.49
C ASP A 63 -10.60 -12.03 27.91
N TYR A 64 -9.41 -12.14 28.52
CA TYR A 64 -9.22 -12.59 29.89
C TYR A 64 -9.88 -13.93 30.24
N GLU A 65 -9.92 -14.87 29.29
CA GLU A 65 -10.40 -16.24 29.50
C GLU A 65 -9.37 -17.26 29.01
N CYS A 66 -9.00 -18.24 29.84
CA CYS A 66 -8.12 -19.33 29.41
C CYS A 66 -8.89 -20.40 28.63
N HIS A 67 -8.19 -21.26 27.87
CA HIS A 67 -8.78 -22.31 27.04
C HIS A 67 -9.71 -23.26 27.79
N CYS A 68 -9.33 -23.67 29.01
CA CYS A 68 -10.11 -24.59 29.84
C CYS A 68 -11.24 -23.91 30.63
N GLY A 69 -11.31 -22.58 30.64
CA GLY A 69 -12.33 -21.83 31.35
C GLY A 69 -12.14 -21.72 32.88
N LYS A 70 -10.99 -22.19 33.44
CA LYS A 70 -10.68 -22.11 34.87
C LYS A 70 -10.55 -20.65 35.32
N TYR A 71 -9.84 -19.85 34.59
CA TYR A 71 -9.65 -18.43 34.85
C TYR A 71 -10.45 -17.60 33.86
N LYS A 72 -11.35 -16.75 34.39
CA LYS A 72 -12.20 -15.82 33.64
C LYS A 72 -12.16 -14.46 34.31
N ARG A 73 -12.29 -13.40 33.54
CA ARG A 73 -12.31 -12.00 33.93
C ARG A 73 -10.93 -11.38 34.17
N ILE A 74 -10.92 -10.06 34.11
CA ILE A 74 -9.72 -9.19 34.17
C ILE A 74 -8.89 -9.34 35.45
N ARG A 75 -9.48 -9.77 36.56
CA ARG A 75 -8.77 -9.97 37.85
C ARG A 75 -7.62 -10.96 37.78
N TYR A 76 -7.65 -11.86 36.81
CA TYR A 76 -6.61 -12.88 36.59
C TYR A 76 -5.62 -12.51 35.48
N LYS A 77 -5.58 -11.24 35.06
CA LYS A 77 -4.68 -10.76 34.02
C LYS A 77 -3.23 -11.14 34.29
N GLY A 78 -2.53 -11.70 33.28
CA GLY A 78 -1.12 -12.08 33.34
C GLY A 78 -0.83 -13.41 34.02
N ILE A 79 -1.85 -14.15 34.47
CA ILE A 79 -1.68 -15.49 35.05
C ILE A 79 -1.63 -16.52 33.91
N VAL A 80 -0.64 -17.39 33.95
CA VAL A 80 -0.59 -18.57 33.08
C VAL A 80 -1.34 -19.69 33.74
N CYS A 81 -2.34 -20.24 33.04
CA CYS A 81 -3.16 -21.32 33.58
C CYS A 81 -2.33 -22.60 33.75
N ASP A 82 -2.27 -23.13 34.95
CA ASP A 82 -1.59 -24.38 35.31
C ASP A 82 -2.14 -25.61 34.54
N ARG A 83 -3.43 -25.61 34.19
CA ARG A 83 -4.07 -26.73 33.48
C ARG A 83 -3.89 -26.71 31.98
N CYS A 84 -4.04 -25.55 31.33
CA CYS A 84 -3.99 -25.45 29.86
C CYS A 84 -2.79 -24.68 29.33
N GLY A 85 -1.99 -24.03 30.20
CA GLY A 85 -0.80 -23.27 29.84
C GLY A 85 -1.08 -21.96 29.08
N VAL A 86 -2.34 -21.53 29.01
CA VAL A 86 -2.73 -20.29 28.32
C VAL A 86 -2.63 -19.11 29.27
N GLU A 87 -1.99 -18.04 28.84
CA GLU A 87 -1.90 -16.79 29.56
C GLU A 87 -3.21 -16.02 29.46
N VAL A 88 -3.70 -15.50 30.59
CA VAL A 88 -4.94 -14.72 30.67
C VAL A 88 -4.66 -13.27 30.28
N THR A 89 -4.83 -12.95 29.01
CA THR A 89 -4.59 -11.63 28.42
C THR A 89 -5.73 -11.21 27.49
N GLU A 90 -5.58 -10.05 26.89
CA GLU A 90 -6.52 -9.59 25.86
C GLU A 90 -6.39 -10.41 24.58
N LYS A 91 -7.49 -10.61 23.87
CA LYS A 91 -7.53 -11.26 22.56
C LYS A 91 -6.60 -10.60 21.54
N LYS A 92 -6.38 -9.29 21.67
CA LYS A 92 -5.55 -8.48 20.75
C LYS A 92 -4.14 -9.04 20.55
N VAL A 93 -3.59 -9.75 21.55
CA VAL A 93 -2.26 -10.38 21.45
C VAL A 93 -2.17 -11.42 20.32
N ARG A 94 -3.28 -12.02 19.88
CA ARG A 94 -3.33 -12.94 18.74
C ARG A 94 -2.99 -12.28 17.40
N ARG A 95 -2.98 -10.96 17.34
CA ARG A 95 -2.53 -10.17 16.19
C ARG A 95 -1.04 -9.85 16.24
N GLU A 96 -0.43 -9.93 17.41
CA GLU A 96 0.95 -9.46 17.66
C GLU A 96 1.92 -10.63 17.86
N ARG A 97 1.49 -11.74 18.50
CA ARG A 97 2.35 -12.86 18.83
C ARG A 97 2.70 -13.71 17.62
N MET A 98 3.99 -13.96 17.45
CA MET A 98 4.52 -14.86 16.44
C MET A 98 4.86 -16.21 17.04
N GLY A 99 4.79 -17.25 16.23
CA GLY A 99 5.34 -18.56 16.53
C GLY A 99 6.50 -18.89 15.61
N HIS A 100 7.07 -20.08 15.74
CA HIS A 100 8.10 -20.59 14.84
C HIS A 100 7.92 -22.08 14.51
N ILE A 101 8.54 -22.51 13.42
CA ILE A 101 8.67 -23.92 13.03
C ILE A 101 10.18 -24.19 12.93
N HIS A 102 10.66 -25.16 13.71
CA HIS A 102 12.03 -25.62 13.62
C HIS A 102 12.16 -26.59 12.45
N LEU A 103 13.02 -26.29 11.49
CA LEU A 103 13.27 -27.16 10.35
C LEU A 103 14.29 -28.25 10.71
N VAL A 104 14.02 -29.49 10.32
CA VAL A 104 14.93 -30.62 10.53
C VAL A 104 16.19 -30.47 9.66
N VAL A 105 16.04 -29.88 8.47
CA VAL A 105 17.13 -29.62 7.54
C VAL A 105 17.08 -28.18 7.11
N PRO A 106 18.22 -27.47 7.01
CA PRO A 106 18.25 -26.10 6.49
C PRO A 106 17.64 -26.00 5.09
N VAL A 107 16.97 -24.88 4.82
CA VAL A 107 16.26 -24.60 3.55
C VAL A 107 16.70 -23.25 3.01
N ALA A 108 17.00 -23.18 1.73
CA ALA A 108 17.38 -21.93 1.07
C ALA A 108 16.15 -21.03 0.86
N HIS A 109 16.30 -19.73 1.15
CA HIS A 109 15.22 -18.76 0.97
C HIS A 109 15.10 -18.36 -0.51
N ILE A 110 13.94 -18.62 -1.12
CA ILE A 110 13.69 -18.42 -2.55
C ILE A 110 13.97 -16.99 -3.05
N TRP A 111 13.81 -15.96 -2.21
CA TRP A 111 14.08 -14.58 -2.59
C TRP A 111 15.55 -14.33 -2.92
N TYR A 112 16.47 -15.13 -2.38
CA TYR A 112 17.91 -14.88 -2.51
C TYR A 112 18.59 -15.75 -3.57
N PHE A 113 17.95 -16.82 -4.01
CA PHE A 113 18.51 -17.64 -5.11
C PHE A 113 17.72 -17.60 -6.42
N ARG A 114 16.41 -17.29 -6.39
CA ARG A 114 15.58 -17.18 -7.60
C ARG A 114 15.21 -15.76 -8.01
N SER A 115 15.58 -14.74 -7.25
CA SER A 115 15.42 -13.35 -7.68
C SER A 115 16.54 -12.93 -8.64
N LEU A 116 16.25 -11.94 -9.46
CA LEU A 116 17.27 -11.24 -10.25
C LEU A 116 17.56 -9.88 -9.60
N PRO A 117 18.81 -9.57 -9.22
CA PRO A 117 20.00 -10.42 -9.27
C PRO A 117 20.01 -11.52 -8.22
N ASN A 118 20.55 -12.71 -8.56
CA ASN A 118 20.68 -13.84 -7.65
C ASN A 118 21.76 -13.57 -6.59
N LYS A 119 21.34 -13.28 -5.35
CA LYS A 119 22.26 -12.88 -4.28
C LYS A 119 23.23 -13.98 -3.88
N ILE A 120 22.73 -15.20 -3.67
CA ILE A 120 23.56 -16.37 -3.33
C ILE A 120 24.52 -16.71 -4.46
N GLY A 121 24.00 -16.73 -5.70
CA GLY A 121 24.83 -17.02 -6.89
C GLY A 121 25.94 -15.99 -7.09
N TYR A 122 25.68 -14.70 -6.83
CA TYR A 122 26.71 -13.66 -6.96
C TYR A 122 27.77 -13.73 -5.85
N LEU A 123 27.40 -14.11 -4.62
CA LEU A 123 28.38 -14.32 -3.55
C LEU A 123 29.29 -15.51 -3.87
N LEU A 124 28.72 -16.65 -4.23
CA LEU A 124 29.46 -17.88 -4.49
C LEU A 124 30.09 -17.94 -5.89
N GLY A 125 29.71 -17.05 -6.82
CA GLY A 125 30.16 -17.11 -8.21
C GLY A 125 29.52 -18.24 -9.02
N LEU A 126 28.38 -18.76 -8.58
CA LEU A 126 27.67 -19.85 -9.22
C LEU A 126 26.52 -19.34 -10.12
N PRO A 127 26.42 -19.82 -11.37
CA PRO A 127 25.26 -19.52 -12.22
C PRO A 127 23.98 -20.15 -11.64
N THR A 128 22.83 -19.51 -11.88
CA THR A 128 21.54 -19.90 -11.31
C THR A 128 21.20 -21.37 -11.57
N LYS A 129 21.48 -21.91 -12.75
CA LYS A 129 21.23 -23.33 -13.07
C LYS A 129 22.03 -24.29 -12.19
N LYS A 130 23.30 -24.00 -11.95
CA LYS A 130 24.15 -24.81 -11.06
C LYS A 130 23.63 -24.76 -9.63
N LEU A 131 23.26 -23.56 -9.15
CA LEU A 131 22.72 -23.38 -7.81
C LEU A 131 21.37 -24.09 -7.62
N ASP A 132 20.47 -24.03 -8.62
CA ASP A 132 19.21 -24.77 -8.61
C ASP A 132 19.44 -26.29 -8.47
N SER A 133 20.39 -26.87 -9.25
CA SER A 133 20.73 -28.30 -9.17
C SER A 133 21.26 -28.72 -7.78
N ILE A 134 21.97 -27.82 -7.09
CA ILE A 134 22.44 -28.08 -5.72
C ILE A 134 21.25 -28.04 -4.75
N ILE A 135 20.46 -26.96 -4.75
CA ILE A 135 19.39 -26.70 -3.79
C ILE A 135 18.26 -27.72 -3.89
N TYR A 136 17.94 -28.17 -5.13
CA TYR A 136 16.88 -29.17 -5.34
C TYR A 136 17.38 -30.62 -5.32
N TYR A 137 18.57 -30.87 -4.76
CA TYR A 137 19.12 -32.21 -4.51
C TYR A 137 19.35 -33.04 -5.77
N GLU A 138 19.76 -32.38 -6.88
CA GLU A 138 20.11 -33.08 -8.12
C GLU A 138 21.59 -33.44 -8.20
N ARG A 139 22.48 -32.54 -7.71
CA ARG A 139 23.94 -32.70 -7.78
C ARG A 139 24.62 -32.32 -6.48
N TYR A 140 25.72 -32.99 -6.17
CA TYR A 140 26.61 -32.66 -5.07
C TYR A 140 27.52 -31.49 -5.46
N VAL A 141 27.89 -30.65 -4.52
CA VAL A 141 28.89 -29.60 -4.69
C VAL A 141 30.08 -29.89 -3.79
N VAL A 142 31.28 -29.75 -4.34
CA VAL A 142 32.52 -29.89 -3.56
C VAL A 142 32.77 -28.63 -2.78
N ILE A 143 32.81 -28.76 -1.46
CA ILE A 143 33.12 -27.68 -0.52
C ILE A 143 34.61 -27.60 -0.30
N GLN A 144 35.25 -28.77 -0.21
CA GLN A 144 36.69 -28.93 0.01
C GLN A 144 37.18 -30.15 -0.72
N PRO A 145 38.12 -30.00 -1.68
CA PRO A 145 38.64 -31.12 -2.48
C PRO A 145 39.56 -32.05 -1.71
N GLY A 146 40.20 -31.58 -0.64
CA GLY A 146 41.10 -32.38 0.21
C GLY A 146 42.25 -32.98 -0.59
N CYS A 147 42.43 -34.31 -0.51
CA CYS A 147 43.46 -35.06 -1.19
C CYS A 147 43.11 -35.48 -2.63
N VAL A 148 42.00 -35.00 -3.19
CA VAL A 148 41.54 -35.39 -4.52
C VAL A 148 41.97 -34.36 -5.56
N ASP A 149 42.93 -34.67 -6.40
CA ASP A 149 43.46 -33.74 -7.42
C ASP A 149 42.57 -33.60 -8.67
N THR A 150 41.57 -34.47 -8.82
CA THR A 150 40.70 -34.49 -10.02
C THR A 150 39.54 -33.52 -9.95
N VAL A 151 39.28 -32.90 -8.80
CA VAL A 151 38.09 -32.11 -8.55
C VAL A 151 38.46 -30.79 -7.85
N GLY A 152 37.92 -29.67 -8.36
CA GLY A 152 38.12 -28.35 -7.77
C GLY A 152 37.01 -27.94 -6.80
N GLU A 153 37.26 -26.85 -6.06
CA GLU A 153 36.19 -26.22 -5.26
C GLU A 153 35.03 -25.75 -6.17
N LEU A 154 33.81 -25.89 -5.66
CA LEU A 154 32.55 -25.53 -6.35
C LEU A 154 32.24 -26.38 -7.62
N ASP A 155 32.96 -27.48 -7.83
CA ASP A 155 32.60 -28.43 -8.88
C ASP A 155 31.34 -29.22 -8.50
N LEU A 156 30.56 -29.56 -9.53
CA LEU A 156 29.33 -30.30 -9.37
C LEU A 156 29.52 -31.76 -9.76
N LEU A 157 29.24 -32.64 -8.82
CA LEU A 157 29.35 -34.09 -9.03
C LEU A 157 27.96 -34.71 -9.18
N SER A 158 27.84 -35.70 -10.05
CA SER A 158 26.73 -36.64 -10.06
C SER A 158 26.81 -37.57 -8.86
N GLU A 159 25.76 -38.31 -8.60
CA GLU A 159 25.75 -39.30 -7.52
C GLU A 159 26.75 -40.42 -7.75
N GLU A 160 26.89 -40.86 -8.99
CA GLU A 160 27.85 -41.88 -9.41
C GLU A 160 29.30 -41.40 -9.19
N GLU A 161 29.66 -40.22 -9.69
CA GLU A 161 30.97 -39.61 -9.49
C GLU A 161 31.32 -39.40 -8.02
N TYR A 162 30.32 -39.01 -7.20
CA TYR A 162 30.54 -38.83 -5.76
C TYR A 162 30.83 -40.15 -5.07
N LEU A 163 30.12 -41.23 -5.40
CA LEU A 163 30.34 -42.57 -4.84
C LEU A 163 31.69 -43.12 -5.30
N ASP A 164 32.06 -43.00 -6.57
CA ASP A 164 33.35 -43.44 -7.10
C ASP A 164 34.53 -42.76 -6.40
N ILE A 165 34.40 -41.45 -6.09
CA ILE A 165 35.40 -40.71 -5.32
C ILE A 165 35.48 -41.25 -3.89
N LEU A 166 34.33 -41.47 -3.24
CA LEU A 166 34.32 -42.01 -1.86
C LEU A 166 34.93 -43.38 -1.75
N ASP A 167 34.70 -44.24 -2.75
CA ASP A 167 35.27 -45.58 -2.79
C ASP A 167 36.78 -45.56 -3.08
N SER A 168 37.29 -44.56 -3.79
CA SER A 168 38.71 -44.36 -4.06
C SER A 168 39.49 -43.77 -2.90
N LEU A 169 38.81 -43.13 -1.93
CA LEU A 169 39.45 -42.47 -0.80
C LEU A 169 39.82 -43.46 0.32
N PRO A 170 40.98 -43.25 1.00
CA PRO A 170 41.35 -44.01 2.21
C PRO A 170 40.29 -43.86 3.29
N ARG A 171 39.95 -44.92 4.00
CA ARG A 171 38.95 -44.89 5.11
C ARG A 171 39.33 -43.90 6.21
N GLU A 172 40.62 -43.62 6.39
CA GLU A 172 41.13 -42.61 7.34
C GLU A 172 40.65 -41.18 7.02
N ASN A 173 40.45 -40.87 5.74
CA ASN A 173 39.96 -39.54 5.31
C ASN A 173 38.56 -39.22 5.87
N GLN A 174 37.69 -40.23 6.01
CA GLN A 174 36.35 -40.05 6.59
C GLN A 174 36.36 -39.78 8.09
N LEU A 175 37.45 -40.17 8.80
CA LEU A 175 37.60 -39.97 10.24
C LEU A 175 38.21 -38.62 10.60
N LEU A 176 38.75 -37.87 9.63
CA LEU A 176 39.28 -36.53 9.83
C LEU A 176 38.21 -35.56 10.29
N GLU A 177 38.59 -34.55 11.05
CA GLU A 177 37.67 -33.45 11.42
C GLU A 177 37.34 -32.59 10.21
N ASP A 178 36.15 -31.95 10.20
CA ASP A 178 35.72 -31.07 9.11
C ASP A 178 36.57 -29.80 8.95
N THR A 179 37.44 -29.53 9.89
CA THR A 179 38.43 -28.44 9.91
C THR A 179 39.76 -28.82 9.23
N ASP A 180 40.01 -30.11 9.00
CA ASP A 180 41.25 -30.57 8.38
C ASP A 180 41.25 -30.28 6.86
N PRO A 181 42.23 -29.55 6.30
CA PRO A 181 42.29 -29.21 4.91
C PRO A 181 42.42 -30.43 3.96
N ASN A 182 42.86 -31.59 4.46
CA ASN A 182 43.02 -32.80 3.69
C ASN A 182 41.73 -33.64 3.55
N LYS A 183 40.69 -33.30 4.30
CA LYS A 183 39.39 -34.00 4.23
C LYS A 183 38.66 -33.65 2.93
N PHE A 184 38.17 -34.64 2.23
CA PHE A 184 37.25 -34.43 1.12
C PHE A 184 35.82 -34.18 1.68
N ILE A 185 35.25 -33.02 1.33
CA ILE A 185 33.88 -32.66 1.75
C ILE A 185 33.08 -32.25 0.52
N ALA A 186 32.07 -33.06 0.19
CA ALA A 186 31.05 -32.69 -0.78
C ALA A 186 29.67 -32.91 -0.15
N LYS A 187 28.79 -31.94 -0.30
CA LYS A 187 27.43 -31.98 0.24
C LYS A 187 26.40 -31.61 -0.83
N ILE A 188 25.16 -31.86 -0.53
CA ILE A 188 24.02 -31.58 -1.42
C ILE A 188 22.95 -30.76 -0.68
N GLY A 189 22.18 -29.96 -1.42
CA GLY A 189 21.07 -29.19 -0.86
C GLY A 189 21.48 -27.86 -0.22
N ALA A 190 20.57 -27.29 0.52
CA ALA A 190 20.78 -26.01 1.20
C ALA A 190 21.85 -26.09 2.32
N GLU A 191 22.12 -27.26 2.87
CA GLU A 191 23.22 -27.50 3.80
C GLU A 191 24.59 -27.18 3.20
N ALA A 192 24.82 -27.65 1.98
CA ALA A 192 26.03 -27.34 1.22
C ALA A 192 26.21 -25.84 0.99
N VAL A 193 25.13 -25.17 0.59
CA VAL A 193 25.13 -23.72 0.39
C VAL A 193 25.38 -22.95 1.70
N TYR A 194 24.83 -23.43 2.81
CA TYR A 194 25.09 -22.86 4.14
C TYR A 194 26.59 -22.91 4.49
N ASP A 195 27.21 -24.06 4.34
CA ASP A 195 28.63 -24.24 4.65
C ASP A 195 29.53 -23.38 3.75
N LEU A 196 29.20 -23.29 2.45
CA LEU A 196 29.92 -22.41 1.52
C LEU A 196 29.79 -20.93 1.89
N LEU A 197 28.60 -20.47 2.30
CA LEU A 197 28.39 -19.10 2.72
C LEU A 197 29.03 -18.78 4.07
N ALA A 198 29.10 -19.76 4.99
CA ALA A 198 29.74 -19.62 6.30
C ALA A 198 31.27 -19.51 6.19
N ARG A 199 31.86 -20.20 5.21
CA ARG A 199 33.32 -20.17 4.95
C ARG A 199 33.77 -18.96 4.12
N LEU A 200 32.83 -18.18 3.55
CA LEU A 200 33.12 -17.09 2.63
C LEU A 200 33.76 -15.89 3.35
N ASP A 201 34.98 -15.52 2.96
CA ASP A 201 35.59 -14.26 3.39
C ASP A 201 35.21 -13.12 2.43
N LEU A 202 34.38 -12.20 2.94
CA LEU A 202 33.89 -11.05 2.18
C LEU A 202 34.97 -10.03 1.86
N ASP A 203 35.98 -9.89 2.69
CA ASP A 203 37.05 -8.91 2.51
C ASP A 203 37.97 -9.34 1.36
N SER A 204 38.40 -10.60 1.38
CA SER A 204 39.21 -11.22 0.32
C SER A 204 38.50 -11.19 -1.04
N LEU A 205 37.22 -11.59 -1.04
CA LEU A 205 36.39 -11.58 -2.26
C LEU A 205 36.18 -10.17 -2.83
N SER A 206 35.99 -9.18 -1.97
CA SER A 206 35.86 -7.77 -2.40
C SER A 206 37.15 -7.30 -3.09
N TYR A 207 38.29 -7.60 -2.53
CA TYR A 207 39.60 -7.24 -3.11
C TYR A 207 39.80 -7.90 -4.47
N GLU A 208 39.53 -9.20 -4.57
CA GLU A 208 39.63 -9.95 -5.83
C GLU A 208 38.72 -9.39 -6.92
N LEU A 209 37.46 -9.10 -6.59
CA LEU A 209 36.52 -8.56 -7.56
C LEU A 209 36.88 -7.14 -8.02
N ARG A 210 37.46 -6.31 -7.15
CA ARG A 210 37.97 -4.99 -7.51
C ARG A 210 39.15 -5.11 -8.48
N HIS A 211 40.08 -6.02 -8.18
CA HIS A 211 41.22 -6.31 -9.07
C HIS A 211 40.73 -6.80 -10.45
N ARG A 212 39.82 -7.77 -10.50
CA ARG A 212 39.22 -8.26 -11.75
C ARG A 212 38.51 -7.14 -12.52
N ALA A 213 37.75 -6.30 -11.86
CA ALA A 213 37.06 -5.18 -12.52
C ALA A 213 38.01 -4.16 -13.14
N SER A 214 39.25 -4.01 -12.59
CA SER A 214 40.27 -3.10 -13.15
C SER A 214 41.10 -3.75 -14.27
N THR A 215 41.42 -5.04 -14.19
CA THR A 215 42.37 -5.73 -15.07
C THR A 215 41.69 -6.40 -16.28
N ASP A 216 40.43 -6.81 -16.19
CA ASP A 216 39.74 -7.52 -17.26
C ASP A 216 39.63 -6.65 -18.53
N THR A 217 39.88 -7.22 -19.69
CA THR A 217 39.76 -6.53 -20.98
C THR A 217 38.34 -6.58 -21.54
N SER A 218 37.54 -7.57 -21.15
CA SER A 218 36.15 -7.74 -21.61
C SER A 218 35.18 -6.90 -20.81
N GLN A 219 34.44 -6.00 -21.47
CA GLN A 219 33.42 -5.16 -20.86
C GLN A 219 32.30 -5.98 -20.17
N GLN A 220 31.96 -7.13 -20.73
CA GLN A 220 30.94 -8.02 -20.15
C GLN A 220 31.41 -8.59 -18.80
N ARG A 221 32.65 -9.08 -18.71
CA ARG A 221 33.25 -9.61 -17.49
C ARG A 221 33.42 -8.51 -16.43
N LYS A 222 33.84 -7.29 -16.84
CA LYS A 222 33.87 -6.13 -15.93
C LYS A 222 32.50 -5.84 -15.32
N ASN A 223 31.45 -5.78 -16.14
CA ASN A 223 30.10 -5.51 -15.69
C ASN A 223 29.59 -6.62 -14.74
N GLU A 224 29.93 -7.86 -14.99
CA GLU A 224 29.60 -8.98 -14.10
C GLU A 224 30.34 -8.88 -12.77
N ALA A 225 31.64 -8.60 -12.79
CA ALA A 225 32.42 -8.38 -11.57
C ALA A 225 31.89 -7.20 -10.75
N LEU A 226 31.51 -6.09 -11.39
CA LEU A 226 30.90 -4.94 -10.72
C LEU A 226 29.54 -5.29 -10.07
N LYS A 227 28.69 -6.06 -10.74
CA LYS A 227 27.41 -6.52 -10.17
C LYS A 227 27.63 -7.45 -8.97
N ARG A 228 28.60 -8.34 -9.03
CA ARG A 228 29.00 -9.18 -7.89
C ARG A 228 29.53 -8.33 -6.75
N LEU A 229 30.44 -7.41 -7.04
CA LEU A 229 31.02 -6.48 -6.08
C LEU A 229 29.97 -5.68 -5.33
N GLN A 230 28.93 -5.19 -6.00
CA GLN A 230 27.83 -4.47 -5.39
C GLN A 230 27.14 -5.29 -4.29
N VAL A 231 26.91 -6.57 -4.51
CA VAL A 231 26.30 -7.47 -3.51
C VAL A 231 27.26 -7.72 -2.34
N VAL A 232 28.53 -8.00 -2.63
CA VAL A 232 29.57 -8.24 -1.61
C VAL A 232 29.75 -7.02 -0.72
N GLU A 233 29.86 -5.82 -1.29
CA GLU A 233 29.99 -4.56 -0.54
C GLU A 233 28.74 -4.26 0.31
N SER A 234 27.55 -4.64 -0.16
CA SER A 234 26.32 -4.49 0.64
C SER A 234 26.37 -5.34 1.92
N PHE A 235 26.86 -6.58 1.84
CA PHE A 235 27.06 -7.44 3.02
C PHE A 235 28.20 -6.95 3.89
N ARG A 236 29.31 -6.50 3.28
CA ARG A 236 30.46 -5.94 3.99
C ARG A 236 30.11 -4.68 4.77
N ALA A 237 29.37 -3.74 4.16
CA ALA A 237 28.90 -2.52 4.81
C ALA A 237 27.89 -2.78 5.95
N SER A 238 27.17 -3.89 5.88
CA SER A 238 26.20 -4.32 6.91
C SER A 238 26.74 -5.38 7.86
N ARG A 239 28.07 -5.60 7.90
CA ARG A 239 28.72 -6.58 8.77
C ARG A 239 28.29 -6.38 10.23
N GLY A 240 27.91 -7.45 10.90
CA GLY A 240 27.35 -7.42 12.26
C GLY A 240 25.82 -7.34 12.33
N ARG A 241 25.15 -6.85 11.27
CA ARG A 241 23.69 -6.85 11.16
C ARG A 241 23.16 -7.89 10.18
N ASN A 242 23.90 -8.22 9.14
CA ASN A 242 23.54 -9.21 8.13
C ASN A 242 24.73 -10.14 7.89
N LYS A 243 24.49 -11.44 8.02
CA LYS A 243 25.45 -12.47 7.67
C LYS A 243 24.94 -13.21 6.42
N PRO A 244 25.81 -13.58 5.45
CA PRO A 244 25.39 -14.31 4.26
C PRO A 244 24.69 -15.63 4.56
N GLU A 245 25.12 -16.35 5.59
CA GLU A 245 24.58 -17.63 6.03
C GLU A 245 23.09 -17.55 6.45
N TRP A 246 22.59 -16.37 6.85
CA TRP A 246 21.19 -16.17 7.23
C TRP A 246 20.21 -16.19 6.04
N MET A 247 20.71 -16.24 4.81
CA MET A 247 19.89 -16.50 3.64
C MET A 247 19.42 -17.97 3.57
N ILE A 248 20.02 -18.83 4.40
CA ILE A 248 19.61 -20.22 4.57
C ILE A 248 18.88 -20.34 5.92
N MET A 249 17.64 -20.75 5.85
CA MET A 249 16.75 -20.78 7.02
C MET A 249 16.85 -22.10 7.76
N LYS A 250 17.03 -22.04 9.07
CA LYS A 250 16.91 -23.17 10.02
C LYS A 250 15.57 -23.10 10.78
N VAL A 251 15.01 -21.90 10.91
CA VAL A 251 13.76 -21.65 11.62
C VAL A 251 12.87 -20.78 10.74
N ILE A 252 11.60 -21.14 10.62
CA ILE A 252 10.60 -20.36 9.88
C ILE A 252 9.69 -19.64 10.88
N PRO A 253 9.52 -18.32 10.75
CA PRO A 253 8.57 -17.59 11.56
C PRO A 253 7.13 -17.88 11.11
N VAL A 254 6.22 -18.08 12.07
CA VAL A 254 4.78 -18.25 11.83
C VAL A 254 4.08 -16.95 12.19
N ILE A 255 3.45 -16.33 11.21
CA ILE A 255 2.74 -15.06 11.43
C ILE A 255 1.54 -15.23 12.36
N PRO A 256 1.12 -14.16 13.07
CA PRO A 256 -0.01 -14.22 13.99
C PRO A 256 -1.30 -14.73 13.33
N PRO A 257 -2.16 -15.47 14.05
CA PRO A 257 -3.38 -16.06 13.51
C PRO A 257 -4.37 -15.07 12.93
N GLU A 258 -4.46 -13.85 13.48
CA GLU A 258 -5.39 -12.83 12.96
C GLU A 258 -4.97 -12.23 11.62
N LEU A 259 -3.71 -12.40 11.20
CA LEU A 259 -3.24 -12.03 9.87
C LEU A 259 -3.53 -13.12 8.81
N ARG A 260 -3.94 -14.34 9.25
CA ARG A 260 -4.33 -15.48 8.42
C ARG A 260 -5.60 -16.13 8.95
N PRO A 261 -6.71 -15.36 8.98
CA PRO A 261 -7.89 -15.76 9.74
C PRO A 261 -8.57 -17.02 9.19
N LEU A 262 -9.26 -17.69 10.09
CA LEU A 262 -10.18 -18.79 9.82
C LEU A 262 -11.58 -18.31 10.23
N VAL A 263 -12.46 -18.10 9.25
CA VAL A 263 -13.79 -17.51 9.46
C VAL A 263 -14.86 -18.55 9.26
N PRO A 264 -15.74 -18.78 10.24
CA PRO A 264 -16.88 -19.66 10.04
C PRO A 264 -17.88 -19.06 9.06
N LEU A 265 -18.36 -19.87 8.13
CA LEU A 265 -19.43 -19.56 7.20
C LEU A 265 -20.71 -20.29 7.62
N ASP A 266 -21.84 -19.81 7.11
CA ASP A 266 -23.11 -20.49 7.30
C ASP A 266 -23.05 -21.93 6.76
N GLY A 267 -23.66 -22.87 7.48
CA GLY A 267 -23.62 -24.31 7.12
C GLY A 267 -22.40 -25.08 7.64
N GLY A 268 -21.68 -24.57 8.65
CA GLY A 268 -20.59 -25.30 9.33
C GLY A 268 -19.29 -25.39 8.53
N ARG A 269 -19.17 -24.64 7.44
CA ARG A 269 -17.94 -24.53 6.63
C ARG A 269 -17.06 -23.41 7.16
N PHE A 270 -15.76 -23.50 6.88
CA PHE A 270 -14.80 -22.45 7.23
C PHE A 270 -14.13 -21.90 5.97
N ALA A 271 -14.05 -20.58 5.87
CA ALA A 271 -13.17 -19.90 4.93
C ALA A 271 -11.81 -19.71 5.61
N THR A 272 -10.76 -20.14 4.96
CA THR A 272 -9.40 -20.04 5.48
C THR A 272 -8.52 -19.23 4.52
N SER A 273 -7.52 -18.57 5.07
CA SER A 273 -6.46 -17.95 4.27
C SER A 273 -5.59 -19.03 3.63
N ASP A 274 -5.17 -18.80 2.38
CA ASP A 274 -4.26 -19.70 1.64
C ASP A 274 -2.96 -19.97 2.41
N LEU A 275 -2.51 -19.01 3.24
CA LEU A 275 -1.31 -19.16 4.08
C LEU A 275 -1.41 -20.31 5.07
N ASN A 276 -2.59 -20.62 5.60
CA ASN A 276 -2.77 -21.75 6.51
C ASN A 276 -2.49 -23.08 5.83
N ASP A 277 -2.91 -23.25 4.57
CA ASP A 277 -2.63 -24.46 3.80
C ASP A 277 -1.14 -24.58 3.46
N LEU A 278 -0.49 -23.47 3.14
CA LEU A 278 0.94 -23.46 2.87
C LEU A 278 1.75 -23.81 4.13
N TYR A 279 1.44 -23.21 5.29
CA TYR A 279 2.06 -23.60 6.56
C TYR A 279 1.80 -25.06 6.92
N ARG A 280 0.59 -25.54 6.73
CA ARG A 280 0.23 -26.93 6.98
C ARG A 280 1.07 -27.89 6.14
N ARG A 281 1.28 -27.60 4.86
CA ARG A 281 2.16 -28.41 3.98
C ARG A 281 3.59 -28.45 4.50
N VAL A 282 4.14 -27.31 4.92
CA VAL A 282 5.50 -27.24 5.49
C VAL A 282 5.59 -28.12 6.74
N ILE A 283 4.66 -28.00 7.68
CA ILE A 283 4.66 -28.79 8.93
C ILE A 283 4.55 -30.30 8.65
N ILE A 284 3.65 -30.70 7.75
CA ILE A 284 3.46 -32.10 7.38
C ILE A 284 4.75 -32.69 6.80
N ARG A 285 5.40 -31.96 5.85
CA ARG A 285 6.66 -32.41 5.24
C ARG A 285 7.80 -32.47 6.25
N ASN A 286 7.91 -31.46 7.10
CA ASN A 286 8.93 -31.43 8.15
C ASN A 286 8.76 -32.59 9.15
N ASN A 287 7.54 -32.85 9.62
CA ASN A 287 7.25 -33.95 10.54
C ASN A 287 7.47 -35.32 9.89
N ARG A 288 7.13 -35.47 8.62
CA ARG A 288 7.39 -36.69 7.86
C ARG A 288 8.89 -36.95 7.70
N LEU A 289 9.65 -35.92 7.34
CA LEU A 289 11.11 -36.03 7.22
C LEU A 289 11.74 -36.41 8.56
N LYS A 290 11.31 -35.80 9.67
CA LYS A 290 11.79 -36.14 11.02
C LYS A 290 11.59 -37.64 11.32
N ARG A 291 10.39 -38.15 11.06
CA ARG A 291 10.12 -39.59 11.26
C ARG A 291 10.97 -40.50 10.38
N LEU A 292 11.22 -40.11 9.12
CA LEU A 292 12.05 -40.89 8.21
C LEU A 292 13.52 -40.91 8.64
N ILE A 293 14.02 -39.85 9.21
CA ILE A 293 15.38 -39.80 9.79
C ILE A 293 15.45 -40.66 11.04
N ASP A 294 14.44 -40.62 11.92
CA ASP A 294 14.39 -41.41 13.15
C ASP A 294 14.38 -42.95 12.84
N ILE A 295 13.74 -43.35 11.75
CA ILE A 295 13.66 -44.74 11.27
C ILE A 295 14.92 -45.13 10.46
N LYS A 296 15.84 -44.20 10.18
CA LYS A 296 17.02 -44.39 9.31
C LYS A 296 16.62 -44.92 7.91
N ALA A 297 15.66 -44.27 7.26
CA ALA A 297 15.20 -44.62 5.92
C ALA A 297 16.34 -44.48 4.88
N PRO A 298 16.26 -45.20 3.73
CA PRO A 298 17.23 -45.09 2.64
C PRO A 298 17.45 -43.64 2.16
N GLU A 299 18.68 -43.29 1.80
CA GLU A 299 19.07 -41.94 1.45
C GLU A 299 18.29 -41.37 0.27
N VAL A 300 17.94 -42.22 -0.71
CA VAL A 300 17.12 -41.80 -1.87
C VAL A 300 15.75 -41.25 -1.44
N ILE A 301 15.12 -41.89 -0.44
CA ILE A 301 13.83 -41.45 0.11
C ILE A 301 14.03 -40.15 0.91
N LEU A 302 15.06 -40.08 1.74
CA LEU A 302 15.39 -38.88 2.52
C LEU A 302 15.66 -37.68 1.63
N ARG A 303 16.43 -37.83 0.57
CA ARG A 303 16.74 -36.80 -0.43
C ARG A 303 15.47 -36.28 -1.10
N ASN A 304 14.57 -37.15 -1.51
CA ASN A 304 13.31 -36.75 -2.12
C ASN A 304 12.43 -35.96 -1.13
N GLU A 305 12.32 -36.39 0.13
CA GLU A 305 11.56 -35.65 1.13
C GLU A 305 12.21 -34.31 1.51
N LYS A 306 13.55 -34.23 1.57
CA LYS A 306 14.27 -32.96 1.74
C LYS A 306 13.97 -31.99 0.58
N ARG A 307 13.96 -32.49 -0.66
CA ARG A 307 13.55 -31.70 -1.83
C ARG A 307 12.11 -31.22 -1.74
N MET A 308 11.19 -32.08 -1.33
CA MET A 308 9.78 -31.70 -1.14
C MET A 308 9.58 -30.69 -0.02
N LEU A 309 10.39 -30.74 1.04
CA LEU A 309 10.39 -29.71 2.10
C LEU A 309 10.87 -28.38 1.56
N GLN A 310 11.98 -28.34 0.80
CA GLN A 310 12.45 -27.15 0.12
C GLN A 310 11.36 -26.54 -0.77
N GLU A 311 10.67 -27.36 -1.56
CA GLU A 311 9.58 -26.92 -2.42
C GLU A 311 8.36 -26.40 -1.66
N ALA A 312 8.03 -26.98 -0.50
CA ALA A 312 6.93 -26.51 0.35
C ALA A 312 7.24 -25.13 0.95
N VAL A 313 8.48 -24.92 1.39
CA VAL A 313 8.93 -23.61 1.91
C VAL A 313 8.98 -22.58 0.80
N ASP A 314 9.45 -22.93 -0.39
CA ASP A 314 9.44 -22.04 -1.55
C ASP A 314 8.03 -21.55 -1.89
N SER A 315 7.05 -22.46 -1.85
CA SER A 315 5.65 -22.13 -2.09
C SER A 315 5.07 -21.22 -1.01
N LEU A 316 5.50 -21.34 0.23
CA LEU A 316 5.09 -20.46 1.33
C LEU A 316 5.59 -19.03 1.13
N PHE A 317 6.84 -18.86 0.75
CA PHE A 317 7.44 -17.53 0.58
C PHE A 317 7.10 -16.88 -0.75
N ASP A 318 7.22 -17.59 -1.87
CA ASP A 318 6.86 -17.08 -3.20
C ASP A 318 6.40 -18.18 -4.16
N ASN A 319 5.11 -18.46 -4.17
CA ASN A 319 4.51 -19.48 -5.02
C ASN A 319 4.59 -19.15 -6.52
N SER A 320 4.67 -17.89 -6.88
CA SER A 320 4.69 -17.43 -8.28
C SER A 320 6.03 -17.66 -8.99
N ARG A 321 7.14 -17.78 -8.24
CA ARG A 321 8.48 -18.01 -8.79
C ARG A 321 8.80 -19.47 -9.09
N LYS A 322 7.95 -20.37 -8.64
CA LYS A 322 8.11 -21.79 -8.84
C LYS A 322 7.67 -22.21 -10.25
N SER A 323 8.35 -23.15 -10.86
CA SER A 323 7.98 -23.68 -12.18
C SER A 323 6.59 -24.33 -12.18
N SER A 324 6.23 -25.01 -11.09
CA SER A 324 4.90 -25.56 -10.85
C SER A 324 4.30 -24.96 -9.57
N ALA A 325 3.54 -23.87 -9.73
CA ALA A 325 2.87 -23.24 -8.59
C ALA A 325 1.85 -24.21 -7.95
N VAL A 326 1.78 -24.17 -6.62
CA VAL A 326 0.76 -24.92 -5.87
C VAL A 326 -0.60 -24.28 -6.09
N LYS A 327 -1.58 -25.07 -6.49
CA LYS A 327 -2.93 -24.63 -6.83
C LYS A 327 -3.97 -25.28 -5.93
N THR A 328 -5.14 -24.66 -5.86
CA THR A 328 -6.36 -25.27 -5.28
C THR A 328 -6.96 -26.28 -6.27
N ASP A 329 -7.94 -27.07 -5.82
CA ASP A 329 -8.70 -28.00 -6.65
C ASP A 329 -9.38 -27.30 -7.84
N ALA A 330 -9.73 -26.01 -7.67
CA ALA A 330 -10.26 -25.13 -8.72
C ALA A 330 -9.18 -24.51 -9.64
N ASN A 331 -7.95 -25.05 -9.65
CA ASN A 331 -6.81 -24.63 -10.47
C ASN A 331 -6.31 -23.17 -10.22
N ARG A 332 -6.76 -22.51 -9.13
CA ARG A 332 -6.30 -21.19 -8.69
C ARG A 332 -4.98 -21.33 -7.92
N PRO A 333 -3.92 -20.56 -8.25
CA PRO A 333 -2.68 -20.57 -7.45
C PRO A 333 -2.93 -20.04 -6.03
N LEU A 334 -2.32 -20.67 -5.03
CA LEU A 334 -2.38 -20.22 -3.65
C LEU A 334 -1.58 -18.93 -3.47
N LYS A 335 -2.14 -17.99 -2.71
CA LYS A 335 -1.51 -16.70 -2.41
C LYS A 335 -0.44 -16.86 -1.34
N SER A 336 0.83 -16.65 -1.71
CA SER A 336 2.00 -16.74 -0.83
C SER A 336 2.22 -15.47 0.02
N LEU A 337 3.20 -15.52 0.93
CA LEU A 337 3.62 -14.34 1.71
C LEU A 337 4.09 -13.19 0.80
N SER A 338 4.87 -13.49 -0.22
CA SER A 338 5.33 -12.51 -1.21
C SER A 338 4.16 -11.85 -1.95
N ASP A 339 3.15 -12.65 -2.36
CA ASP A 339 1.96 -12.15 -3.05
C ASP A 339 1.08 -11.26 -2.17
N SER A 340 1.19 -11.39 -0.84
CA SER A 340 0.51 -10.51 0.10
C SER A 340 1.15 -9.11 0.18
N LEU A 341 2.40 -8.97 -0.24
CA LEU A 341 3.17 -7.72 -0.21
C LEU A 341 3.22 -7.02 -1.56
N LYS A 342 3.42 -7.78 -2.65
CA LYS A 342 3.61 -7.27 -4.02
C LYS A 342 2.29 -7.09 -4.79
N GLY A 343 2.35 -6.30 -5.86
CA GLY A 343 1.23 -6.07 -6.77
C GLY A 343 0.23 -5.01 -6.29
N LYS A 344 -0.84 -4.79 -7.08
CA LYS A 344 -1.87 -3.77 -6.83
C LYS A 344 -2.67 -4.03 -5.55
N GLN A 345 -2.90 -5.31 -5.22
CA GLN A 345 -3.63 -5.77 -4.04
C GLN A 345 -2.69 -6.14 -2.88
N GLY A 346 -1.40 -5.90 -3.02
CA GLY A 346 -0.42 -6.12 -1.96
C GLY A 346 -0.46 -5.05 -0.88
N ARG A 347 0.14 -5.36 0.26
CA ARG A 347 0.14 -4.51 1.45
C ARG A 347 0.72 -3.12 1.17
N PHE A 348 1.80 -3.03 0.38
CA PHE A 348 2.44 -1.76 0.06
C PHE A 348 1.50 -0.82 -0.70
N ARG A 349 0.92 -1.29 -1.81
CA ARG A 349 0.09 -0.43 -2.68
C ARG A 349 -1.32 -0.23 -2.16
N GLN A 350 -1.91 -1.19 -1.46
CA GLN A 350 -3.29 -1.15 -1.02
C GLN A 350 -3.48 -0.51 0.36
N ASN A 351 -2.52 -0.70 1.30
CA ASN A 351 -2.71 -0.32 2.70
C ASN A 351 -1.66 0.66 3.25
N LEU A 352 -0.47 0.77 2.62
CA LEU A 352 0.61 1.63 3.11
C LEU A 352 0.76 2.91 2.29
N LEU A 353 0.81 2.83 0.95
CA LEU A 353 0.85 4.00 0.07
C LEU A 353 -0.48 4.75 0.02
N GLY A 354 -1.58 4.08 0.30
CA GLY A 354 -2.90 4.66 0.40
C GLY A 354 -3.74 3.88 1.40
N LYS A 355 -4.59 4.59 2.14
CA LYS A 355 -5.48 4.01 3.14
C LYS A 355 -6.91 4.53 2.93
N ARG A 356 -7.90 3.75 3.39
CA ARG A 356 -9.25 4.28 3.58
C ARG A 356 -9.23 5.27 4.73
N VAL A 357 -9.88 6.40 4.55
CA VAL A 357 -9.90 7.48 5.53
C VAL A 357 -11.32 7.76 5.99
N ASP A 358 -11.46 8.16 7.26
CA ASP A 358 -12.70 8.65 7.84
C ASP A 358 -12.98 10.10 7.39
N TYR A 359 -14.11 10.66 7.73
CA TYR A 359 -14.56 12.01 7.36
C TYR A 359 -14.55 12.22 5.85
N SER A 360 -15.04 11.23 5.13
CA SER A 360 -15.21 11.26 3.68
C SER A 360 -16.62 10.83 3.29
N ALA A 361 -17.10 11.37 2.19
CA ALA A 361 -18.38 11.04 1.62
C ALA A 361 -18.28 10.97 0.10
N ARG A 362 -19.31 10.45 -0.55
CA ARG A 362 -19.39 10.36 -2.00
C ARG A 362 -20.81 10.59 -2.48
N SER A 363 -20.99 11.38 -3.51
CA SER A 363 -22.29 11.59 -4.15
C SER A 363 -22.13 11.96 -5.62
N VAL A 364 -23.25 11.92 -6.33
CA VAL A 364 -23.37 12.40 -7.71
C VAL A 364 -23.16 13.91 -7.74
N ILE A 365 -22.59 14.42 -8.83
CA ILE A 365 -22.40 15.86 -9.05
C ILE A 365 -23.46 16.40 -10.00
N VAL A 366 -23.84 17.66 -9.77
CA VAL A 366 -24.70 18.44 -10.64
C VAL A 366 -24.11 19.82 -10.85
N VAL A 367 -24.53 20.49 -11.90
CA VAL A 367 -24.06 21.83 -12.21
C VAL A 367 -24.57 22.85 -11.19
N GLY A 368 -23.71 23.76 -10.77
CA GLY A 368 -24.06 24.88 -9.88
C GLY A 368 -23.59 26.20 -10.48
N PRO A 369 -24.30 26.80 -11.45
CA PRO A 369 -23.87 28.00 -12.13
C PRO A 369 -23.87 29.25 -11.24
N GLU A 370 -24.61 29.25 -10.15
CA GLU A 370 -24.69 30.36 -9.18
C GLU A 370 -23.56 30.36 -8.15
N LEU A 371 -22.71 29.30 -8.13
CA LEU A 371 -21.59 29.20 -7.22
C LEU A 371 -20.43 30.09 -7.69
N LYS A 372 -19.71 30.64 -6.72
CA LYS A 372 -18.42 31.27 -7.02
C LYS A 372 -17.36 30.20 -7.34
N MET A 373 -16.28 30.59 -7.99
CA MET A 373 -15.21 29.67 -8.42
C MET A 373 -14.61 28.83 -7.27
N HIS A 374 -14.55 29.39 -6.07
CA HIS A 374 -14.05 28.75 -4.87
C HIS A 374 -15.12 28.05 -4.03
N GLU A 375 -16.39 28.07 -4.45
CA GLU A 375 -17.51 27.49 -3.72
C GLU A 375 -17.95 26.14 -4.30
N CYS A 376 -18.47 25.27 -3.46
CA CYS A 376 -19.18 24.07 -3.86
C CYS A 376 -20.48 23.92 -3.06
N GLY A 377 -21.50 23.34 -3.69
CA GLY A 377 -22.76 23.03 -2.98
C GLY A 377 -22.64 21.66 -2.30
N LEU A 378 -22.76 21.62 -0.99
CA LEU A 378 -22.73 20.37 -0.22
C LEU A 378 -24.09 20.07 0.38
N PRO A 379 -24.66 18.86 0.17
CA PRO A 379 -25.92 18.46 0.75
C PRO A 379 -25.91 18.57 2.29
N LYS A 380 -26.95 19.15 2.87
CA LYS A 380 -27.06 19.36 4.35
C LYS A 380 -26.83 18.09 5.14
N ASN A 381 -27.42 16.97 4.72
CA ASN A 381 -27.28 15.70 5.42
C ASN A 381 -25.84 15.16 5.40
N MET A 382 -25.14 15.33 4.29
CA MET A 382 -23.74 14.96 4.14
C MET A 382 -22.84 15.85 5.00
N ALA A 383 -23.09 17.16 4.98
CA ALA A 383 -22.34 18.11 5.79
C ALA A 383 -22.50 17.83 7.29
N ALA A 384 -23.71 17.50 7.76
CA ALA A 384 -23.95 17.17 9.15
C ALA A 384 -23.15 15.96 9.64
N GLU A 385 -22.99 14.92 8.82
CA GLU A 385 -22.17 13.76 9.19
C GLU A 385 -20.67 14.06 9.11
N LEU A 386 -20.19 14.79 8.10
CA LEU A 386 -18.79 15.15 7.96
C LEU A 386 -18.30 16.04 9.10
N TYR A 387 -19.06 17.08 9.43
CA TYR A 387 -18.71 18.07 10.47
C TYR A 387 -19.18 17.68 11.88
N LYS A 388 -19.70 16.47 12.06
CA LYS A 388 -20.26 16.00 13.33
C LYS A 388 -19.40 16.27 14.57
N PRO A 389 -18.09 16.00 14.59
CA PRO A 389 -17.24 16.29 15.75
C PRO A 389 -17.19 17.79 16.10
N PHE A 390 -17.12 18.64 15.08
CA PHE A 390 -17.03 20.09 15.24
C PHE A 390 -18.35 20.67 15.76
N VAL A 391 -19.47 20.16 15.26
CA VAL A 391 -20.81 20.55 15.74
C VAL A 391 -21.01 20.11 17.19
N ILE A 392 -20.62 18.88 17.54
CA ILE A 392 -20.68 18.38 18.93
C ILE A 392 -19.84 19.26 19.85
N ARG A 393 -18.64 19.63 19.46
CA ARG A 393 -17.77 20.53 20.21
C ARG A 393 -18.45 21.89 20.44
N LYS A 394 -19.03 22.49 19.41
CA LYS A 394 -19.71 23.79 19.50
C LYS A 394 -20.98 23.75 20.32
N LEU A 395 -21.74 22.65 20.28
CA LEU A 395 -22.91 22.46 21.15
C LEU A 395 -22.53 22.47 22.63
N ILE A 396 -21.41 21.87 22.99
CA ILE A 396 -20.88 21.83 24.36
C ILE A 396 -20.31 23.21 24.75
N GLU A 397 -19.52 23.85 23.88
CA GLU A 397 -18.94 25.19 24.11
C GLU A 397 -20.00 26.25 24.32
N ARG A 398 -21.13 26.21 23.59
CA ARG A 398 -22.26 27.11 23.74
C ARG A 398 -23.15 26.80 24.95
N GLY A 399 -22.85 25.72 25.70
CA GLY A 399 -23.61 25.33 26.89
C GLY A 399 -25.00 24.72 26.63
N ILE A 400 -25.36 24.46 25.37
CA ILE A 400 -26.66 23.86 24.98
C ILE A 400 -26.77 22.44 25.55
N VAL A 401 -25.65 21.72 25.60
CA VAL A 401 -25.57 20.36 26.18
C VAL A 401 -24.36 20.23 27.10
N LYS A 402 -24.51 19.41 28.15
CA LYS A 402 -23.44 19.15 29.12
C LYS A 402 -22.60 17.90 28.79
N THR A 403 -23.11 16.98 27.99
CA THR A 403 -22.43 15.70 27.71
C THR A 403 -22.35 15.40 26.22
N VAL A 404 -21.26 14.76 25.79
CA VAL A 404 -21.05 14.28 24.40
C VAL A 404 -22.17 13.34 23.95
N LYS A 405 -22.69 12.49 24.87
CA LYS A 405 -23.80 11.56 24.58
C LYS A 405 -25.08 12.30 24.20
N SER A 406 -25.41 13.39 24.93
CA SER A 406 -26.56 14.23 24.64
C SER A 406 -26.39 15.02 23.34
N ALA A 407 -25.20 15.59 23.11
CA ALA A 407 -24.87 16.28 21.86
C ALA A 407 -25.03 15.37 20.63
N LYS A 408 -24.51 14.14 20.72
CA LYS A 408 -24.65 13.15 19.65
C LYS A 408 -26.12 12.85 19.33
N LYS A 409 -26.99 12.72 20.35
CA LYS A 409 -28.43 12.49 20.13
C LYS A 409 -29.10 13.65 19.38
N ILE A 410 -28.73 14.91 19.71
CA ILE A 410 -29.27 16.11 19.04
C ILE A 410 -28.85 16.14 17.58
N VAL A 411 -27.58 15.86 17.30
CA VAL A 411 -27.07 15.81 15.92
C VAL A 411 -27.74 14.68 15.14
N ASP A 412 -27.89 13.49 15.73
CA ASP A 412 -28.52 12.33 15.09
C ASP A 412 -30.02 12.59 14.79
N ARG A 413 -30.72 13.41 15.64
CA ARG A 413 -32.10 13.83 15.41
C ARG A 413 -32.23 15.00 14.43
N LYS A 414 -31.12 15.64 14.05
CA LYS A 414 -31.11 16.79 13.13
C LYS A 414 -31.98 17.95 13.58
N GLU A 415 -31.90 18.30 14.86
CA GLU A 415 -32.67 19.42 15.45
C GLU A 415 -32.28 20.76 14.76
N PRO A 416 -33.19 21.75 14.68
CA PRO A 416 -32.94 23.02 13.97
C PRO A 416 -31.64 23.74 14.37
N VAL A 417 -31.32 23.71 15.67
CA VAL A 417 -30.09 24.31 16.23
C VAL A 417 -28.80 23.74 15.56
N VAL A 418 -28.84 22.51 15.05
CA VAL A 418 -27.68 21.87 14.39
C VAL A 418 -27.34 22.61 13.11
N TRP A 419 -28.32 23.08 12.35
CA TRP A 419 -28.11 23.75 11.08
C TRP A 419 -27.42 25.11 11.23
N ASP A 420 -27.80 25.91 12.21
CA ASP A 420 -27.20 27.21 12.53
C ASP A 420 -25.72 27.03 12.95
N ILE A 421 -25.49 26.01 13.79
CA ILE A 421 -24.10 25.70 14.21
C ILE A 421 -23.27 25.16 13.05
N LEU A 422 -23.86 24.33 12.20
CA LEU A 422 -23.19 23.76 11.03
C LEU A 422 -22.76 24.87 10.07
N GLU A 423 -23.65 25.81 9.74
CA GLU A 423 -23.31 26.96 8.89
C GLU A 423 -22.17 27.79 9.48
N TYR A 424 -22.21 28.04 10.77
CA TYR A 424 -21.13 28.75 11.46
C TYR A 424 -19.79 28.00 11.39
N VAL A 425 -19.79 26.69 11.60
CA VAL A 425 -18.58 25.84 11.58
C VAL A 425 -18.00 25.72 10.18
N MET A 426 -18.85 25.72 9.15
CA MET A 426 -18.41 25.60 7.78
C MET A 426 -17.71 26.86 7.24
N LYS A 427 -18.00 28.04 7.80
CA LYS A 427 -17.30 29.28 7.41
C LYS A 427 -15.80 29.18 7.68
N GLY A 428 -14.99 29.30 6.62
CA GLY A 428 -13.53 29.20 6.73
C GLY A 428 -13.00 27.78 6.92
N HIS A 429 -13.84 26.75 6.77
CA HIS A 429 -13.43 25.35 6.85
C HIS A 429 -13.71 24.65 5.52
N PRO A 430 -12.74 24.64 4.57
CA PRO A 430 -12.93 24.10 3.24
C PRO A 430 -13.05 22.57 3.25
N VAL A 431 -13.60 22.03 2.16
CA VAL A 431 -13.62 20.59 1.87
C VAL A 431 -12.79 20.32 0.63
N LEU A 432 -12.23 19.13 0.54
CA LEU A 432 -11.52 18.66 -0.64
C LEU A 432 -12.47 17.84 -1.50
N LEU A 433 -12.60 18.18 -2.78
CA LEU A 433 -13.31 17.39 -3.78
C LEU A 433 -12.31 16.61 -4.63
N ASN A 434 -12.63 15.36 -4.90
CA ASN A 434 -11.84 14.49 -5.76
C ASN A 434 -12.72 13.69 -6.71
N ARG A 435 -12.30 13.58 -7.97
CA ARG A 435 -12.88 12.65 -8.94
C ARG A 435 -11.86 11.60 -9.35
N ALA A 436 -12.26 10.32 -9.30
CA ALA A 436 -11.47 9.23 -9.83
C ALA A 436 -11.78 9.02 -11.35
N PRO A 437 -10.75 8.81 -12.20
CA PRO A 437 -9.34 8.70 -11.88
C PRO A 437 -8.66 10.07 -11.68
N THR A 438 -7.78 10.18 -10.68
CA THR A 438 -6.99 11.40 -10.45
C THR A 438 -5.77 11.38 -11.38
N LEU A 439 -5.87 12.05 -12.53
CA LEU A 439 -4.84 12.05 -13.57
C LEU A 439 -3.69 13.02 -13.28
N HIS A 440 -3.97 14.13 -12.62
CA HIS A 440 -3.01 15.17 -12.27
C HIS A 440 -3.39 15.83 -10.93
N ARG A 441 -2.53 16.69 -10.40
CA ARG A 441 -2.72 17.32 -9.08
C ARG A 441 -4.02 18.10 -8.94
N LEU A 442 -4.56 18.70 -10.02
CA LEU A 442 -5.82 19.44 -10.01
C LEU A 442 -7.07 18.55 -9.94
N GLY A 443 -6.92 17.23 -10.01
CA GLY A 443 -8.00 16.26 -9.73
C GLY A 443 -8.39 16.20 -8.25
N ILE A 444 -7.70 16.94 -7.38
CA ILE A 444 -8.05 17.19 -5.98
C ILE A 444 -7.93 18.69 -5.74
N GLN A 445 -9.04 19.35 -5.43
CA GLN A 445 -9.07 20.79 -5.12
C GLN A 445 -9.92 21.06 -3.89
N ALA A 446 -9.58 22.15 -3.20
CA ALA A 446 -10.33 22.64 -2.06
C ALA A 446 -11.43 23.62 -2.50
N PHE A 447 -12.57 23.53 -1.86
CA PHE A 447 -13.70 24.42 -2.06
C PHE A 447 -14.30 24.84 -0.72
N GLN A 448 -14.80 26.08 -0.65
CA GLN A 448 -15.61 26.51 0.47
C GLN A 448 -17.02 25.93 0.30
N PRO A 449 -17.50 25.09 1.23
CA PRO A 449 -18.82 24.49 1.08
C PRO A 449 -19.94 25.50 1.39
N LYS A 450 -21.01 25.40 0.61
CA LYS A 450 -22.29 26.08 0.81
C LYS A 450 -23.37 25.03 1.00
N LEU A 451 -24.23 25.19 1.97
CA LEU A 451 -25.30 24.24 2.24
C LEU A 451 -26.38 24.31 1.15
N ILE A 452 -26.74 23.16 0.62
CA ILE A 452 -27.80 23.02 -0.40
C ILE A 452 -28.80 21.95 0.04
N GLU A 453 -30.01 22.07 -0.45
CA GLU A 453 -31.00 21.00 -0.36
C GLU A 453 -30.72 19.91 -1.40
N GLY A 454 -31.21 18.69 -1.16
CA GLY A 454 -31.03 17.56 -2.06
C GLY A 454 -29.97 16.56 -1.60
N LYS A 455 -29.50 15.72 -2.53
CA LYS A 455 -28.53 14.65 -2.26
C LYS A 455 -27.27 14.75 -3.14
N ALA A 456 -27.29 15.59 -4.17
CA ALA A 456 -26.19 15.75 -5.13
C ALA A 456 -25.31 16.93 -4.74
N ILE A 457 -24.02 16.83 -5.05
CA ILE A 457 -23.02 17.90 -4.85
C ILE A 457 -23.12 18.85 -6.04
N GLN A 458 -23.17 20.15 -5.77
CA GLN A 458 -23.10 21.16 -6.82
C GLN A 458 -21.65 21.57 -7.07
N LEU A 459 -21.24 21.54 -8.34
CA LEU A 459 -19.91 21.91 -8.76
C LEU A 459 -19.97 23.09 -9.74
N HIS A 460 -19.04 24.04 -9.60
CA HIS A 460 -18.92 25.15 -10.55
C HIS A 460 -18.57 24.62 -11.95
N PRO A 461 -19.24 25.05 -13.01
CA PRO A 461 -19.02 24.52 -14.36
C PRO A 461 -17.59 24.72 -14.88
N LEU A 462 -16.92 25.81 -14.56
CA LEU A 462 -15.51 26.03 -14.96
C LEU A 462 -14.51 25.11 -14.26
N ALA A 463 -14.86 24.51 -13.13
CA ALA A 463 -14.02 23.54 -12.45
C ALA A 463 -14.05 22.15 -13.12
N CYS A 464 -15.04 21.85 -13.96
CA CYS A 464 -15.22 20.53 -14.59
C CYS A 464 -14.02 20.11 -15.44
N THR A 465 -13.39 21.04 -16.14
CA THR A 465 -12.22 20.77 -16.99
C THR A 465 -11.04 20.21 -16.18
N ALA A 466 -10.77 20.77 -14.99
CA ALA A 466 -9.69 20.31 -14.11
C ALA A 466 -9.94 18.91 -13.58
N PHE A 467 -11.20 18.54 -13.28
CA PHE A 467 -11.59 17.22 -12.83
C PHE A 467 -11.85 16.23 -13.97
N ASN A 468 -11.88 16.70 -15.22
CA ASN A 468 -12.39 15.95 -16.37
C ASN A 468 -13.75 15.33 -16.04
N ALA A 469 -14.64 16.13 -15.44
CA ALA A 469 -15.95 15.72 -14.96
C ALA A 469 -17.05 16.19 -15.91
N ASP A 470 -18.08 15.38 -16.07
CA ASP A 470 -19.33 15.72 -16.72
C ASP A 470 -20.52 15.44 -15.78
N PHE A 471 -21.70 15.86 -16.17
CA PHE A 471 -22.91 15.75 -15.34
C PHE A 471 -23.84 14.63 -15.81
N ASP A 472 -23.30 13.59 -16.43
CA ASP A 472 -24.03 12.43 -16.95
C ASP A 472 -24.29 11.34 -15.89
N GLY A 473 -23.93 11.57 -14.64
CA GLY A 473 -24.02 10.62 -13.53
C GLY A 473 -22.71 10.42 -12.79
N ASP A 474 -21.70 11.23 -13.09
CA ASP A 474 -20.41 11.22 -12.40
C ASP A 474 -20.56 11.46 -10.89
N GLN A 475 -19.71 10.78 -10.13
CA GLN A 475 -19.63 10.92 -8.67
C GLN A 475 -18.29 11.51 -8.27
N MET A 476 -18.31 12.32 -7.22
CA MET A 476 -17.11 12.86 -6.60
C MET A 476 -17.05 12.51 -5.13
N ALA A 477 -15.83 12.30 -4.64
CA ALA A 477 -15.56 12.12 -3.22
C ALA A 477 -15.32 13.48 -2.56
N VAL A 478 -15.80 13.62 -1.31
CA VAL A 478 -15.60 14.77 -0.45
C VAL A 478 -14.77 14.34 0.74
N HIS A 479 -13.75 15.10 1.08
CA HIS A 479 -12.89 14.84 2.24
C HIS A 479 -12.80 16.11 3.09
N LEU A 480 -12.84 15.92 4.42
CA LEU A 480 -12.76 17.03 5.37
C LEU A 480 -11.36 17.10 5.99
N PRO A 481 -10.61 18.20 5.81
CA PRO A 481 -9.40 18.47 6.58
C PRO A 481 -9.75 18.62 8.07
N LEU A 482 -8.99 17.96 8.96
CA LEU A 482 -9.31 17.96 10.40
C LEU A 482 -8.43 18.90 11.21
N GLY A 483 -7.12 18.92 10.93
CA GLY A 483 -6.16 19.76 11.65
C GLY A 483 -6.09 21.18 11.09
N ASN A 484 -5.73 22.16 11.94
CA ASN A 484 -5.58 23.55 11.51
C ASN A 484 -4.52 23.70 10.42
N GLU A 485 -3.44 22.92 10.47
CA GLU A 485 -2.40 22.89 9.44
C GLU A 485 -2.96 22.45 8.09
N ALA A 486 -3.75 21.34 8.08
CA ALA A 486 -4.39 20.83 6.88
C ALA A 486 -5.43 21.81 6.31
N VAL A 487 -6.18 22.50 7.19
CA VAL A 487 -7.14 23.55 6.77
C VAL A 487 -6.43 24.71 6.12
N LEU A 488 -5.30 25.17 6.69
CA LEU A 488 -4.50 26.27 6.12
C LEU A 488 -3.88 25.85 4.77
N GLU A 489 -3.35 24.65 4.65
CA GLU A 489 -2.83 24.15 3.37
C GLU A 489 -3.95 24.08 2.31
N ALA A 490 -5.13 23.61 2.68
CA ALA A 490 -6.28 23.57 1.78
C ALA A 490 -6.69 24.96 1.30
N GLN A 491 -6.69 25.96 2.19
CA GLN A 491 -7.02 27.35 1.84
C GLN A 491 -5.96 28.05 1.00
N MET A 492 -4.68 27.89 1.35
CA MET A 492 -3.59 28.64 0.73
C MET A 492 -3.10 28.04 -0.58
N LEU A 493 -3.03 26.69 -0.66
CA LEU A 493 -2.41 25.98 -1.78
C LEU A 493 -3.42 25.26 -2.69
N MET A 494 -4.51 24.76 -2.14
CA MET A 494 -5.41 23.85 -2.86
C MET A 494 -6.73 24.46 -3.29
N LEU A 495 -7.03 25.69 -2.88
CA LEU A 495 -8.29 26.36 -3.24
C LEU A 495 -8.41 26.49 -4.77
N ALA A 496 -9.60 26.20 -5.32
CA ALA A 496 -9.82 26.19 -6.75
C ALA A 496 -9.49 27.51 -7.45
N SER A 497 -9.75 28.66 -6.78
CA SER A 497 -9.41 29.97 -7.29
C SER A 497 -7.90 30.25 -7.39
N HIS A 498 -7.06 29.50 -6.68
CA HIS A 498 -5.60 29.64 -6.73
C HIS A 498 -4.95 28.70 -7.78
N ASN A 499 -5.70 27.76 -8.34
CA ASN A 499 -5.22 26.74 -9.28
C ASN A 499 -5.87 26.89 -10.66
N ILE A 500 -5.73 28.07 -11.24
CA ILE A 500 -6.34 28.43 -12.54
C ILE A 500 -5.46 27.96 -13.72
N LEU A 501 -4.14 27.83 -13.50
CA LEU A 501 -3.19 27.49 -14.55
C LEU A 501 -2.88 25.99 -14.57
N ASN A 502 -2.79 25.43 -15.76
CA ASN A 502 -2.39 24.03 -15.96
C ASN A 502 -0.89 23.87 -15.68
N PRO A 503 -0.48 22.98 -14.78
CA PRO A 503 0.93 22.77 -14.43
C PRO A 503 1.78 22.19 -15.56
N ALA A 504 1.18 21.59 -16.60
CA ALA A 504 1.90 21.00 -17.71
C ALA A 504 2.42 22.02 -18.72
N ASN A 505 1.63 23.05 -19.03
CA ASN A 505 1.91 24.03 -20.11
C ASN A 505 1.70 25.50 -19.70
N GLY A 506 1.25 25.76 -18.48
CA GLY A 506 0.98 27.12 -18.01
C GLY A 506 -0.25 27.80 -18.61
N ALA A 507 -1.00 27.13 -19.47
CA ALA A 507 -2.24 27.67 -20.05
C ALA A 507 -3.37 27.68 -19.01
N PRO A 508 -4.34 28.62 -19.10
CA PRO A 508 -5.52 28.60 -18.24
C PRO A 508 -6.34 27.32 -18.44
N ILE A 509 -6.76 26.71 -17.33
CA ILE A 509 -7.58 25.50 -17.37
C ILE A 509 -9.07 25.81 -17.18
N THR A 510 -9.39 26.90 -16.51
CA THR A 510 -10.75 27.36 -16.22
C THR A 510 -11.26 28.27 -17.35
N VAL A 511 -11.50 27.67 -18.49
CA VAL A 511 -12.00 28.37 -19.68
C VAL A 511 -13.40 27.90 -20.03
N PRO A 512 -14.25 28.76 -20.63
CA PRO A 512 -15.55 28.33 -21.16
C PRO A 512 -15.38 27.19 -22.17
N SER A 513 -16.23 26.18 -22.11
CA SER A 513 -16.20 25.03 -23.01
C SER A 513 -17.60 24.60 -23.39
N GLN A 514 -17.73 23.87 -24.52
CA GLN A 514 -18.96 23.22 -24.98
C GLN A 514 -20.18 24.18 -24.99
N ASP A 515 -21.19 23.91 -24.17
CA ASP A 515 -22.43 24.67 -24.09
C ASP A 515 -22.25 26.13 -23.68
N MET A 516 -21.22 26.41 -22.88
CA MET A 516 -20.89 27.80 -22.48
C MET A 516 -20.42 28.62 -23.67
N VAL A 517 -19.60 28.04 -24.56
CA VAL A 517 -19.15 28.69 -25.80
C VAL A 517 -20.32 28.90 -26.74
N LEU A 518 -21.19 27.88 -26.87
CA LEU A 518 -22.41 27.98 -27.70
C LEU A 518 -23.37 29.07 -27.18
N GLY A 519 -23.52 29.15 -25.84
CA GLY A 519 -24.33 30.19 -25.20
C GLY A 519 -23.77 31.60 -25.43
N LEU A 520 -22.46 31.80 -25.26
CA LEU A 520 -21.78 33.07 -25.52
C LEU A 520 -21.94 33.47 -27.01
N TYR A 521 -21.74 32.52 -27.94
CA TYR A 521 -21.96 32.75 -29.36
C TYR A 521 -23.41 33.19 -29.65
N TYR A 522 -24.40 32.50 -29.07
CA TYR A 522 -25.80 32.84 -29.25
C TYR A 522 -26.15 34.24 -28.76
N ILE A 523 -25.71 34.59 -27.54
CA ILE A 523 -25.99 35.89 -26.92
C ILE A 523 -25.31 37.03 -27.69
N THR A 524 -24.13 36.84 -28.23
CA THR A 524 -23.33 37.89 -28.92
C THR A 524 -23.67 38.01 -30.41
N LYS A 525 -24.55 37.15 -30.96
CA LYS A 525 -24.94 37.17 -32.39
C LYS A 525 -25.83 38.35 -32.69
N LEU A 526 -25.52 39.10 -33.79
CA LEU A 526 -26.37 40.15 -34.32
C LEU A 526 -27.40 39.61 -35.29
N ARG A 527 -28.62 40.08 -35.19
CA ARG A 527 -29.72 39.76 -36.14
C ARG A 527 -30.35 41.05 -36.63
N LYS A 528 -30.35 41.23 -37.95
CA LYS A 528 -31.08 42.33 -38.62
C LYS A 528 -32.58 42.02 -38.68
N GLY A 529 -33.42 43.03 -38.68
CA GLY A 529 -34.87 42.89 -38.71
C GLY A 529 -35.52 42.59 -37.36
N THR A 530 -34.82 42.74 -36.25
CA THR A 530 -35.34 42.51 -34.90
C THR A 530 -35.89 43.79 -34.28
N GLN A 531 -36.75 43.65 -33.28
CA GLN A 531 -37.36 44.80 -32.59
C GLN A 531 -36.31 45.69 -31.93
N GLY A 532 -36.33 46.99 -32.24
CA GLY A 532 -35.39 47.98 -31.68
C GLY A 532 -34.12 48.16 -32.48
N GLU A 533 -34.04 47.66 -33.73
CA GLU A 533 -32.91 47.87 -34.63
C GLU A 533 -32.64 49.36 -34.87
N GLY A 534 -31.39 49.78 -34.79
CA GLY A 534 -30.95 51.16 -35.08
C GLY A 534 -31.21 52.20 -33.96
N LEU A 535 -31.74 51.78 -32.82
CA LEU A 535 -31.90 52.70 -31.68
C LEU A 535 -30.54 53.10 -31.11
N THR A 536 -30.44 54.36 -30.65
CA THR A 536 -29.24 54.91 -30.04
C THR A 536 -29.47 55.13 -28.55
N PHE A 537 -28.54 54.68 -27.72
CA PHE A 537 -28.58 54.81 -26.27
C PHE A 537 -27.37 55.55 -25.75
N TYR A 538 -27.55 56.27 -24.64
CA TYR A 538 -26.51 57.09 -24.04
C TYR A 538 -25.54 56.28 -23.15
N GLY A 539 -25.92 55.04 -22.85
CA GLY A 539 -25.10 54.12 -22.07
C GLY A 539 -25.66 52.68 -22.02
N PRO A 540 -24.86 51.71 -21.51
CA PRO A 540 -25.23 50.33 -21.37
C PRO A 540 -26.48 50.11 -20.49
N GLU A 541 -26.60 50.93 -19.43
CA GLU A 541 -27.72 50.85 -18.49
C GLU A 541 -29.08 51.14 -19.14
N GLU A 542 -29.11 52.21 -19.98
CA GLU A 542 -30.33 52.59 -20.69
C GLU A 542 -30.77 51.49 -21.70
N ALA A 543 -29.82 50.90 -22.42
CA ALA A 543 -30.09 49.78 -23.30
C ALA A 543 -30.64 48.54 -22.55
N THR A 544 -30.09 48.26 -21.36
CA THR A 544 -30.56 47.17 -20.50
C THR A 544 -31.96 47.42 -19.97
N ILE A 545 -32.31 48.66 -19.59
CA ILE A 545 -33.65 49.03 -19.18
C ILE A 545 -34.64 48.81 -20.35
N ALA A 546 -34.30 49.27 -21.56
CA ALA A 546 -35.14 49.11 -22.77
C ALA A 546 -35.36 47.64 -23.10
N TYR A 547 -34.36 46.78 -22.88
CA TYR A 547 -34.47 45.32 -23.02
C TYR A 547 -35.44 44.72 -21.98
N ASN A 548 -35.33 45.12 -20.74
CA ASN A 548 -36.19 44.62 -19.65
C ASN A 548 -37.67 45.05 -19.88
N GLU A 549 -37.88 46.22 -20.46
CA GLU A 549 -39.20 46.71 -20.86
C GLU A 549 -39.75 46.03 -22.14
N LYS A 550 -38.98 45.07 -22.74
CA LYS A 550 -39.34 44.36 -24.00
C LYS A 550 -39.52 45.29 -25.22
N LYS A 551 -38.88 46.45 -25.21
CA LYS A 551 -38.83 47.36 -26.35
C LYS A 551 -37.67 47.04 -27.30
N LEU A 552 -36.72 46.25 -26.83
CA LEU A 552 -35.50 45.91 -27.53
C LEU A 552 -35.27 44.39 -27.48
N ASP A 553 -34.82 43.79 -28.59
CA ASP A 553 -34.40 42.37 -28.65
C ASP A 553 -32.92 42.24 -28.25
N ILE A 554 -32.54 41.13 -27.65
CA ILE A 554 -31.16 40.86 -27.23
C ILE A 554 -30.17 40.86 -28.41
N HIS A 555 -30.63 40.53 -29.61
CA HIS A 555 -29.82 40.41 -30.84
C HIS A 555 -29.87 41.66 -31.72
N ALA A 556 -30.68 42.70 -31.37
CA ALA A 556 -30.86 43.87 -32.18
C ALA A 556 -29.57 44.67 -32.30
N PRO A 557 -29.17 45.06 -33.53
CA PRO A 557 -28.07 46.01 -33.71
C PRO A 557 -28.49 47.41 -33.19
N ILE A 558 -27.77 47.94 -32.24
CA ILE A 558 -28.00 49.21 -31.58
C ILE A 558 -26.71 50.05 -31.52
N HIS A 559 -26.84 51.33 -31.36
CA HIS A 559 -25.72 52.22 -31.15
C HIS A 559 -25.68 52.66 -29.69
N VAL A 560 -24.55 52.39 -29.00
CA VAL A 560 -24.41 52.70 -27.58
C VAL A 560 -23.07 53.41 -27.33
N TYR A 561 -23.07 54.44 -26.48
CA TYR A 561 -21.82 55.01 -25.96
C TYR A 561 -21.26 54.09 -24.89
N VAL A 562 -20.08 53.51 -25.15
CA VAL A 562 -19.35 52.66 -24.23
C VAL A 562 -18.00 53.29 -23.86
N GLU A 563 -17.46 52.94 -22.71
CA GLU A 563 -16.11 53.26 -22.32
C GLU A 563 -15.15 52.29 -23.01
N ASP A 564 -14.33 52.78 -23.92
CA ASP A 564 -13.32 51.97 -24.64
C ASP A 564 -11.94 52.60 -24.48
N LEU A 565 -10.89 51.83 -24.74
CA LEU A 565 -9.51 52.28 -24.64
C LEU A 565 -9.07 53.00 -25.93
N ASP A 566 -8.55 54.21 -25.80
CA ASP A 566 -7.91 54.93 -26.90
C ASP A 566 -6.50 54.36 -27.18
N ALA A 567 -5.91 54.70 -28.32
CA ALA A 567 -4.55 54.32 -28.72
C ALA A 567 -3.47 54.63 -27.67
N ASN A 568 -3.73 55.55 -26.76
CA ASN A 568 -2.87 55.92 -25.65
C ASN A 568 -3.18 55.20 -24.31
N GLY A 569 -4.14 54.25 -24.29
CA GLY A 569 -4.54 53.55 -23.09
C GLY A 569 -5.46 54.32 -22.13
N ASN A 570 -6.05 55.44 -22.57
CA ASN A 570 -7.00 56.21 -21.77
C ASN A 570 -8.44 55.75 -22.09
N LEU A 571 -9.29 55.69 -21.05
CA LEU A 571 -10.71 55.41 -21.21
C LEU A 571 -11.43 56.61 -21.85
N VAL A 572 -12.00 56.41 -23.03
CA VAL A 572 -12.76 57.41 -23.78
C VAL A 572 -14.15 56.85 -24.09
N LYS A 573 -15.17 57.68 -24.03
CA LYS A 573 -16.52 57.28 -24.45
C LYS A 573 -16.62 57.35 -25.97
N THR A 574 -16.78 56.19 -26.59
CA THR A 574 -16.93 56.00 -28.03
C THR A 574 -18.31 55.40 -28.35
N MET A 575 -18.88 55.82 -29.51
CA MET A 575 -20.12 55.20 -30.01
C MET A 575 -19.77 53.95 -30.78
N VAL A 576 -20.31 52.80 -30.33
CA VAL A 576 -20.06 51.50 -30.93
C VAL A 576 -21.41 50.87 -31.38
N GLU A 577 -21.43 50.26 -32.57
CA GLU A 577 -22.52 49.40 -32.98
C GLU A 577 -22.42 48.06 -32.29
N THR A 578 -23.43 47.69 -31.51
CA THR A 578 -23.40 46.51 -30.65
C THR A 578 -24.79 45.93 -30.46
N SER A 579 -24.96 44.96 -29.55
CA SER A 579 -26.25 44.45 -29.11
C SER A 579 -26.31 44.37 -27.60
N VAL A 580 -27.49 44.23 -27.02
CA VAL A 580 -27.68 44.03 -25.58
C VAL A 580 -26.88 42.83 -25.06
N GLY A 581 -26.89 41.71 -25.83
CA GLY A 581 -26.13 40.51 -25.45
C GLY A 581 -24.62 40.76 -25.37
N ARG A 582 -24.05 41.59 -26.28
CA ARG A 582 -22.64 41.96 -26.21
C ARG A 582 -22.36 42.92 -25.04
N LEU A 583 -23.27 43.82 -24.70
CA LEU A 583 -23.14 44.66 -23.51
C LEU A 583 -23.10 43.84 -22.23
N MET A 584 -24.00 42.86 -22.12
CA MET A 584 -23.99 41.94 -20.95
C MET A 584 -22.70 41.14 -20.82
N VAL A 585 -22.10 40.68 -21.91
CA VAL A 585 -20.79 40.00 -21.86
C VAL A 585 -19.67 40.98 -21.47
N ASN A 586 -19.67 42.19 -22.02
CA ASN A 586 -18.65 43.19 -21.70
C ASN A 586 -18.72 43.74 -20.27
N GLU A 587 -19.83 43.57 -19.55
CA GLU A 587 -19.91 43.91 -18.12
C GLU A 587 -18.90 43.10 -17.26
N PHE A 588 -18.59 41.87 -17.66
CA PHE A 588 -17.63 41.00 -16.98
C PHE A 588 -16.19 41.15 -17.49
N VAL A 589 -15.97 41.84 -18.61
CA VAL A 589 -14.63 42.08 -19.17
C VAL A 589 -13.93 43.20 -18.41
N PRO A 590 -12.69 43.02 -17.93
CA PRO A 590 -11.93 44.08 -17.31
C PRO A 590 -11.74 45.30 -18.23
N LYS A 591 -11.94 46.49 -17.71
CA LYS A 591 -11.84 47.74 -18.49
C LYS A 591 -10.48 47.99 -19.15
N GLU A 592 -9.43 47.34 -18.59
CA GLU A 592 -8.06 47.40 -19.13
C GLU A 592 -7.90 46.69 -20.50
N ILE A 593 -8.82 45.86 -20.88
CA ILE A 593 -8.81 45.14 -22.17
C ILE A 593 -9.53 45.92 -23.26
N GLY A 594 -10.35 46.90 -22.89
CA GLY A 594 -11.22 47.63 -23.78
C GLY A 594 -12.54 46.87 -24.10
N TYR A 595 -13.34 47.49 -24.97
CA TYR A 595 -14.62 46.92 -25.37
C TYR A 595 -14.46 45.81 -26.43
N VAL A 596 -14.94 44.61 -26.11
CA VAL A 596 -14.82 43.45 -27.00
C VAL A 596 -15.99 43.46 -27.98
N VAL A 597 -15.73 43.71 -29.26
CA VAL A 597 -16.73 43.77 -30.34
C VAL A 597 -17.00 42.41 -30.96
N GLN A 598 -16.00 41.57 -31.09
CA GLN A 598 -16.09 40.20 -31.64
C GLN A 598 -15.71 39.17 -30.62
N THR A 599 -16.48 38.11 -30.53
CA THR A 599 -16.19 36.93 -29.68
C THR A 599 -15.64 35.78 -30.50
#